data_116f826a865ddd213fc1f09ba65840d8
#
_entry.id   116f826a865ddd213fc1f09ba65840d8
#
_cell.length_a   1.000
_cell.length_b   1.000
_cell.length_c   1.000
_cell.angle_alpha   90.00
_cell.angle_beta   90.00
_cell.angle_gamma   90.00
#
_symmetry.space_group_name_H-M   'P 1'
#
loop_
_entity.id
_entity.type
_entity.pdbx_description
1 polymer ?
#
loop_
_entity_poly.entity_id
_entity_poly.type
_entity_poly.pdbx_seq_one_letter_code
_entity_poly.pdbx_strand_id
1 'polypeptide(L)'
;VMVECGLRAGEATGLRWEDINLDTGEISVNHTLIYYSHREKGCLYGINTPKTEAGNRIVPMTPAVKAAFVQEREYQKKTGISCKVTIDGYTDFIFVNRFGQPQHQATLNKAIRRIIRNCNDKQFLENDNPEVLLPHFSCHSLRHTFTTRMCEAGVNVKVIQDALGHKDVSTTLNIYTDCLLYTSPS
;
A
#
# COMPACT_ATOMS: atom_id res chain seq x y z
N VAL A 1 -3.66 3.58 2.62
CA VAL A 1 -2.20 3.72 2.80
C VAL A 1 -1.47 3.79 1.45
N MET A 2 -1.58 2.81 0.52
CA MET A 2 -0.84 2.81 -0.75
C MET A 2 -1.14 4.03 -1.64
N VAL A 3 -2.41 4.41 -1.80
CA VAL A 3 -2.84 5.53 -2.65
C VAL A 3 -2.64 6.90 -2.00
N GLU A 4 -2.58 6.96 -0.68
CA GLU A 4 -2.48 8.22 0.09
C GLU A 4 -1.08 8.48 0.65
N CYS A 5 -0.29 7.43 0.84
CA CYS A 5 1.04 7.52 1.45
C CYS A 5 2.14 6.87 0.57
N GLY A 6 1.78 6.35 -0.58
CA GLY A 6 2.73 5.80 -1.54
C GLY A 6 3.49 4.55 -1.11
N LEU A 7 3.05 3.82 -0.07
CA LEU A 7 3.74 2.61 0.38
C LEU A 7 3.69 1.50 -0.68
N ARG A 8 4.75 0.69 -0.74
CA ARG A 8 4.75 -0.57 -1.50
C ARG A 8 3.81 -1.59 -0.84
N ALA A 9 3.28 -2.51 -1.62
CA ALA A 9 2.37 -3.54 -1.08
C ALA A 9 2.98 -4.31 0.09
N GLY A 10 4.25 -4.72 0.00
CA GLY A 10 4.93 -5.43 1.08
C GLY A 10 5.24 -4.54 2.30
N GLU A 11 5.52 -3.25 2.12
CA GLU A 11 5.63 -2.27 3.20
C GLU A 11 4.29 -2.13 3.91
N ALA A 12 3.20 -1.91 3.14
CA ALA A 12 1.86 -1.76 3.69
C ALA A 12 1.39 -3.02 4.45
N THR A 13 1.59 -4.21 3.88
CA THR A 13 1.18 -5.47 4.55
C THR A 13 2.09 -5.85 5.72
N GLY A 14 3.31 -5.33 5.75
CA GLY A 14 4.26 -5.51 6.84
C GLY A 14 4.04 -4.57 8.02
N LEU A 15 3.20 -3.52 7.91
CA LEU A 15 2.98 -2.57 9.01
C LEU A 15 2.49 -3.27 10.29
N ARG A 16 3.08 -2.87 11.40
CA ARG A 16 2.73 -3.29 12.76
C ARG A 16 2.14 -2.09 13.52
N TRP A 17 1.43 -2.37 14.60
CA TRP A 17 0.88 -1.28 15.41
C TRP A 17 1.94 -0.38 16.03
N GLU A 18 3.13 -0.88 16.31
CA GLU A 18 4.26 -0.07 16.81
C GLU A 18 4.87 0.86 15.74
N ASP A 19 4.64 0.58 14.43
CA ASP A 19 5.10 1.43 13.34
C ASP A 19 4.18 2.64 13.11
N ILE A 20 3.03 2.70 13.82
CA ILE A 20 1.99 3.71 13.64
C ILE A 20 1.91 4.62 14.87
N ASN A 21 2.22 5.89 14.67
CA ASN A 21 2.00 6.91 15.67
C ASN A 21 0.75 7.72 15.31
N LEU A 22 -0.37 7.42 16.00
CA LEU A 22 -1.64 8.11 15.78
C LEU A 22 -1.64 9.54 16.35
N ASP A 23 -0.78 9.85 17.31
CA ASP A 23 -0.73 11.19 17.92
C ASP A 23 -0.04 12.17 16.96
N THR A 24 1.17 11.82 16.47
CA THR A 24 1.91 12.63 15.50
C THR A 24 1.39 12.49 14.07
N GLY A 25 0.63 11.44 13.77
CA GLY A 25 0.15 11.14 12.42
C GLY A 25 1.26 10.61 11.51
N GLU A 26 2.12 9.74 12.01
CA GLU A 26 3.30 9.25 11.30
C GLU A 26 3.30 7.72 11.16
N ILE A 27 3.82 7.25 10.02
CA ILE A 27 4.07 5.84 9.72
C ILE A 27 5.58 5.64 9.60
N SER A 28 6.14 4.76 10.41
CA SER A 28 7.54 4.34 10.29
C SER A 28 7.64 3.18 9.29
N VAL A 29 8.32 3.42 8.18
CA VAL A 29 8.55 2.38 7.15
C VAL A 29 10.00 1.94 7.27
N ASN A 30 10.22 0.77 7.91
CA ASN A 30 11.53 0.24 8.25
C ASN A 30 11.73 -1.22 7.83
N HIS A 31 10.72 -1.86 7.25
CA HIS A 31 10.79 -3.24 6.77
C HIS A 31 9.74 -3.52 5.70
N THR A 32 9.83 -4.68 5.08
CA THR A 32 8.92 -5.15 4.04
C THR A 32 8.58 -6.61 4.29
N LEU A 33 7.30 -6.93 4.38
CA LEU A 33 6.83 -8.31 4.40
C LEU A 33 6.92 -8.90 2.98
N ILE A 34 7.54 -10.05 2.86
CA ILE A 34 7.61 -10.83 1.62
C ILE A 34 6.89 -12.16 1.80
N TYR A 35 6.34 -12.66 0.70
CA TYR A 35 5.72 -13.99 0.62
C TYR A 35 6.26 -14.67 -0.62
N TYR A 36 6.93 -15.80 -0.44
CA TYR A 36 7.68 -16.47 -1.51
C TYR A 36 7.52 -17.98 -1.45
N SER A 37 7.72 -18.65 -2.58
CA SER A 37 7.72 -20.10 -2.68
C SER A 37 9.10 -20.64 -2.38
N HIS A 38 9.17 -21.60 -1.46
CA HIS A 38 10.38 -22.38 -1.17
C HIS A 38 10.20 -23.80 -1.69
N ARG A 39 11.23 -24.36 -2.36
CA ARG A 39 11.15 -25.67 -3.04
C ARG A 39 10.64 -26.81 -2.16
N GLU A 40 11.09 -26.86 -0.91
CA GLU A 40 10.80 -27.98 0.00
C GLU A 40 9.75 -27.64 1.07
N LYS A 41 9.61 -26.35 1.42
CA LYS A 41 8.77 -25.90 2.54
C LYS A 41 7.47 -25.23 2.11
N GLY A 42 7.21 -25.18 0.80
CA GLY A 42 6.02 -24.49 0.28
C GLY A 42 6.17 -22.98 0.35
N CYS A 43 5.07 -22.28 0.57
CA CYS A 43 5.06 -20.82 0.63
C CYS A 43 5.37 -20.32 2.04
N LEU A 44 6.31 -19.40 2.16
CA LEU A 44 6.80 -18.85 3.41
C LEU A 44 6.66 -17.32 3.44
N TYR A 45 6.50 -16.79 4.64
CA TYR A 45 6.69 -15.38 4.91
C TYR A 45 8.14 -15.11 5.31
N GLY A 46 8.60 -13.89 5.06
CA GLY A 46 9.89 -13.39 5.55
C GLY A 46 9.86 -11.87 5.65
N ILE A 47 10.81 -11.31 6.37
CA ILE A 47 11.01 -9.88 6.50
C ILE A 47 12.29 -9.46 5.79
N ASN A 48 12.16 -8.47 4.91
CA ASN A 48 13.31 -7.77 4.35
C ASN A 48 13.44 -6.41 5.04
N THR A 49 14.58 -6.17 5.66
CA THR A 49 14.95 -4.84 6.16
C THR A 49 15.71 -4.09 5.07
N PRO A 50 15.55 -2.76 4.99
CA PRO A 50 16.30 -1.95 4.05
C PRO A 50 17.81 -2.09 4.28
N LYS A 51 18.56 -2.25 3.20
CA LYS A 51 20.03 -2.34 3.24
C LYS A 51 20.72 -0.99 3.45
N THR A 52 19.97 0.10 3.39
CA THR A 52 20.47 1.48 3.50
C THR A 52 19.52 2.31 4.36
N GLU A 53 20.04 3.34 5.01
CA GLU A 53 19.25 4.28 5.81
C GLU A 53 18.12 4.96 5.01
N ALA A 54 18.35 5.22 3.72
CA ALA A 54 17.33 5.79 2.83
C ALA A 54 16.07 4.89 2.66
N GLY A 55 16.16 3.61 3.02
CA GLY A 55 15.02 2.71 3.06
C GLY A 55 14.16 2.87 4.32
N ASN A 56 14.74 3.42 5.40
CA ASN A 56 14.04 3.77 6.62
C ASN A 56 13.52 5.19 6.47
N ARG A 57 12.23 5.35 6.50
CA ARG A 57 11.60 6.66 6.34
C ARG A 57 10.34 6.78 7.19
N ILE A 58 10.04 8.03 7.54
CA ILE A 58 8.77 8.39 8.17
C ILE A 58 7.88 8.99 7.09
N VAL A 59 6.65 8.50 7.00
CA VAL A 59 5.65 8.96 6.05
C VAL A 59 4.48 9.56 6.83
N PRO A 60 4.10 10.83 6.57
CA PRO A 60 2.96 11.43 7.22
C PRO A 60 1.65 10.78 6.76
N MET A 61 0.70 10.65 7.67
CA MET A 61 -0.65 10.19 7.36
C MET A 61 -1.53 11.34 6.91
N THR A 62 -2.32 11.10 5.87
CA THR A 62 -3.48 11.96 5.62
C THR A 62 -4.55 11.72 6.70
N PRO A 63 -5.49 12.68 6.92
CA PRO A 63 -6.60 12.47 7.86
C PRO A 63 -7.42 11.20 7.55
N ALA A 64 -7.59 10.87 6.28
CA ALA A 64 -8.29 9.66 5.83
C ALA A 64 -7.54 8.38 6.24
N VAL A 65 -6.21 8.36 6.12
CA VAL A 65 -5.38 7.21 6.55
C VAL A 65 -5.40 7.05 8.06
N LYS A 66 -5.31 8.15 8.81
CA LYS A 66 -5.42 8.13 10.28
C LYS A 66 -6.77 7.56 10.72
N ALA A 67 -7.87 8.03 10.13
CA ALA A 67 -9.21 7.52 10.41
C ALA A 67 -9.33 6.03 10.08
N ALA A 68 -8.75 5.56 8.98
CA ALA A 68 -8.77 4.16 8.60
C ALA A 68 -8.01 3.27 9.61
N PHE A 69 -6.87 3.72 10.15
CA PHE A 69 -6.16 2.97 11.19
C PHE A 69 -6.95 2.93 12.51
N VAL A 70 -7.61 4.02 12.90
CA VAL A 70 -8.49 4.04 14.07
C VAL A 70 -9.63 3.03 13.90
N GLN A 71 -10.30 3.03 12.75
CA GLN A 71 -11.37 2.08 12.43
C GLN A 71 -10.89 0.63 12.44
N GLU A 72 -9.72 0.36 11.87
CA GLU A 72 -9.13 -0.99 11.88
C GLU A 72 -8.83 -1.45 13.31
N ARG A 73 -8.29 -0.57 14.16
CA ARG A 73 -8.01 -0.89 15.57
C ARG A 73 -9.28 -1.22 16.35
N GLU A 74 -10.35 -0.45 16.12
CA GLU A 74 -11.67 -0.70 16.73
C GLU A 74 -12.29 -2.01 16.21
N TYR A 75 -12.18 -2.27 14.89
CA TYR A 75 -12.66 -3.50 14.29
C TYR A 75 -11.95 -4.72 14.87
N GLN A 76 -10.64 -4.69 15.01
CA GLN A 76 -9.85 -5.76 15.61
C GLN A 76 -10.24 -6.00 17.08
N LYS A 77 -10.41 -4.94 17.86
CA LYS A 77 -10.90 -5.04 19.24
C LYS A 77 -12.29 -5.68 19.33
N LYS A 78 -13.21 -5.27 18.45
CA LYS A 78 -14.59 -5.76 18.43
C LYS A 78 -14.69 -7.23 18.00
N THR A 79 -13.86 -7.64 17.03
CA THR A 79 -13.91 -9.00 16.44
C THR A 79 -12.98 -9.99 17.13
N GLY A 80 -12.04 -9.52 17.96
CA GLY A 80 -10.99 -10.35 18.56
C GLY A 80 -9.94 -10.83 17.56
N ILE A 81 -9.93 -10.26 16.33
CA ILE A 81 -8.92 -10.58 15.32
C ILE A 81 -7.62 -9.87 15.68
N SER A 82 -6.54 -10.65 15.79
CA SER A 82 -5.20 -10.12 16.08
C SER A 82 -4.15 -10.96 15.37
N CYS A 83 -2.94 -10.43 15.25
CA CYS A 83 -1.80 -11.19 14.74
C CYS A 83 -1.51 -12.37 15.68
N LYS A 84 -1.31 -13.56 15.09
CA LYS A 84 -1.02 -14.81 15.84
C LYS A 84 0.31 -15.44 15.46
N VAL A 85 1.11 -14.74 14.67
CA VAL A 85 2.38 -15.28 14.16
C VAL A 85 3.51 -14.29 14.40
N THR A 86 4.71 -14.85 14.53
CA THR A 86 5.98 -14.11 14.53
C THR A 86 6.75 -14.51 13.28
N ILE A 87 7.21 -13.55 12.50
CA ILE A 87 7.96 -13.76 11.27
C ILE A 87 9.30 -13.02 11.42
N ASP A 88 10.41 -13.75 11.44
CA ASP A 88 11.77 -13.22 11.62
C ASP A 88 11.89 -12.22 12.81
N GLY A 89 11.19 -12.51 13.92
CA GLY A 89 11.15 -11.68 15.12
C GLY A 89 10.10 -10.55 15.11
N TYR A 90 9.40 -10.34 13.99
CA TYR A 90 8.34 -9.34 13.85
C TYR A 90 6.98 -9.96 14.14
N THR A 91 6.16 -9.26 14.92
CA THR A 91 4.79 -9.67 15.27
C THR A 91 3.87 -8.45 15.27
N ASP A 92 2.61 -8.64 15.65
CA ASP A 92 1.61 -7.57 15.80
C ASP A 92 1.31 -6.82 14.48
N PHE A 93 1.34 -7.56 13.36
CA PHE A 93 0.98 -7.02 12.04
C PHE A 93 -0.47 -6.53 12.04
N ILE A 94 -0.69 -5.36 11.43
CA ILE A 94 -2.02 -4.72 11.36
C ILE A 94 -2.96 -5.48 10.43
N PHE A 95 -2.51 -5.74 9.20
CA PHE A 95 -3.36 -6.31 8.16
C PHE A 95 -3.30 -7.83 8.18
N VAL A 96 -4.12 -8.44 9.02
CA VAL A 96 -4.20 -9.89 9.18
C VAL A 96 -5.52 -10.45 8.64
N ASN A 97 -5.52 -11.72 8.32
CA ASN A 97 -6.73 -12.46 7.99
C ASN A 97 -7.43 -12.96 9.28
N ARG A 98 -8.62 -13.59 9.12
CA ARG A 98 -9.39 -14.14 10.25
C ARG A 98 -8.65 -15.18 11.09
N PHE A 99 -7.54 -15.73 10.58
CA PHE A 99 -6.69 -16.69 11.29
C PHE A 99 -5.51 -16.04 11.99
N GLY A 100 -5.36 -14.71 11.90
CA GLY A 100 -4.27 -13.95 12.50
C GLY A 100 -2.96 -14.01 11.72
N GLN A 101 -3.00 -14.39 10.44
CA GLN A 101 -1.82 -14.38 9.56
C GLN A 101 -1.82 -13.09 8.71
N PRO A 102 -0.64 -12.48 8.48
CA PRO A 102 -0.54 -11.29 7.67
C PRO A 102 -1.07 -11.49 6.25
N GLN A 103 -1.69 -10.45 5.72
CA GLN A 103 -2.02 -10.37 4.30
C GLN A 103 -0.74 -10.21 3.48
N HIS A 104 -0.77 -10.59 2.22
CA HIS A 104 0.34 -10.39 1.29
C HIS A 104 -0.15 -9.84 -0.05
N GLN A 105 0.76 -9.35 -0.87
CA GLN A 105 0.43 -8.65 -2.13
C GLN A 105 -0.55 -9.43 -3.02
N ALA A 106 -0.39 -10.76 -3.12
CA ALA A 106 -1.27 -11.56 -3.97
C ALA A 106 -2.72 -11.60 -3.44
N THR A 107 -2.92 -11.65 -2.11
CA THR A 107 -4.27 -11.57 -1.50
C THR A 107 -4.89 -10.20 -1.69
N LEU A 108 -4.11 -9.11 -1.57
CA LEU A 108 -4.58 -7.76 -1.86
C LEU A 108 -4.99 -7.60 -3.33
N ASN A 109 -4.16 -8.04 -4.26
CA ASN A 109 -4.50 -8.01 -5.69
C ASN A 109 -5.74 -8.85 -6.03
N LYS A 110 -5.92 -9.99 -5.35
CA LYS A 110 -7.15 -10.80 -5.48
C LYS A 110 -8.38 -10.04 -4.98
N ALA A 111 -8.25 -9.33 -3.85
CA ALA A 111 -9.32 -8.51 -3.31
C ALA A 111 -9.67 -7.34 -4.25
N ILE A 112 -8.67 -6.63 -4.79
CA ILE A 112 -8.84 -5.55 -5.76
C ILE A 112 -9.60 -6.06 -6.99
N ARG A 113 -9.17 -7.17 -7.59
CA ARG A 113 -9.86 -7.76 -8.76
C ARG A 113 -11.32 -8.09 -8.46
N ARG A 114 -11.61 -8.62 -7.25
CA ARG A 114 -12.99 -8.89 -6.84
C ARG A 114 -13.81 -7.62 -6.70
N ILE A 115 -13.24 -6.56 -6.13
CA ILE A 115 -13.91 -5.26 -5.98
C ILE A 115 -14.21 -4.67 -7.36
N ILE A 116 -13.23 -4.64 -8.27
CA ILE A 116 -13.41 -4.14 -9.65
C ILE A 116 -14.55 -4.88 -10.32
N ARG A 117 -14.52 -6.23 -10.28
CA ARG A 117 -15.58 -7.04 -10.88
C ARG A 117 -16.94 -6.70 -10.29
N ASN A 118 -17.07 -6.71 -8.97
CA ASN A 118 -18.36 -6.44 -8.31
C ASN A 118 -18.89 -5.02 -8.63
N CYS A 119 -18.00 -4.02 -8.70
CA CYS A 119 -18.40 -2.67 -9.10
C CYS A 119 -18.87 -2.62 -10.55
N ASN A 120 -18.16 -3.27 -11.46
CA ASN A 120 -18.54 -3.31 -12.87
C ASN A 120 -19.83 -4.10 -13.09
N ASP A 121 -19.98 -5.27 -12.45
CA ASP A 121 -21.19 -6.08 -12.49
C ASP A 121 -22.40 -5.25 -12.01
N LYS A 122 -22.24 -4.47 -10.94
CA LYS A 122 -23.29 -3.58 -10.43
C LYS A 122 -23.65 -2.50 -11.45
N GLN A 123 -22.69 -1.90 -12.14
CA GLN A 123 -22.94 -0.92 -13.19
C GLN A 123 -23.75 -1.50 -14.35
N PHE A 124 -23.47 -2.73 -14.76
CA PHE A 124 -24.24 -3.45 -15.80
C PHE A 124 -25.67 -3.81 -15.35
N LEU A 125 -25.87 -4.03 -14.04
CA LEU A 125 -27.22 -4.28 -13.52
C LEU A 125 -28.07 -3.01 -13.40
N GLU A 126 -27.43 -1.88 -13.20
CA GLU A 126 -28.11 -0.59 -13.05
C GLU A 126 -28.28 0.15 -14.39
N ASN A 127 -27.45 -0.15 -15.40
CA ASN A 127 -27.45 0.50 -16.71
C ASN A 127 -27.23 -0.53 -17.82
N ASP A 128 -28.08 -0.54 -18.83
CA ASP A 128 -27.96 -1.42 -20.00
C ASP A 128 -26.66 -1.16 -20.81
N ASN A 129 -26.13 0.05 -20.76
CA ASN A 129 -24.87 0.44 -21.41
C ASN A 129 -24.08 1.42 -20.51
N PRO A 130 -23.30 0.90 -19.54
CA PRO A 130 -22.54 1.75 -18.62
C PRO A 130 -21.44 2.53 -19.36
N GLU A 131 -21.42 3.83 -19.21
CA GLU A 131 -20.44 4.72 -19.86
C GLU A 131 -19.02 4.52 -19.33
N VAL A 132 -18.88 4.20 -18.05
CA VAL A 132 -17.58 4.08 -17.38
C VAL A 132 -17.52 2.81 -16.55
N LEU A 133 -16.58 1.95 -16.91
CA LEU A 133 -16.20 0.77 -16.11
C LEU A 133 -14.85 0.99 -15.46
N LEU A 134 -14.66 0.43 -14.26
CA LEU A 134 -13.35 0.43 -13.61
C LEU A 134 -12.38 -0.43 -14.42
N PRO A 135 -11.24 0.13 -14.85
CA PRO A 135 -10.20 -0.63 -15.52
C PRO A 135 -9.52 -1.61 -14.54
N HIS A 136 -8.80 -2.57 -15.08
CA HIS A 136 -7.98 -3.44 -14.25
C HIS A 136 -6.80 -2.66 -13.66
N PHE A 137 -6.65 -2.69 -12.34
CA PHE A 137 -5.50 -2.13 -11.63
C PHE A 137 -5.02 -3.05 -10.50
N SER A 138 -3.87 -2.76 -9.94
CA SER A 138 -3.20 -3.54 -8.91
C SER A 138 -2.71 -2.67 -7.75
N CYS A 139 -2.16 -3.28 -6.71
CA CYS A 139 -1.48 -2.56 -5.63
C CYS A 139 -0.40 -1.59 -6.15
N HIS A 140 0.30 -1.96 -7.22
CA HIS A 140 1.32 -1.11 -7.82
C HIS A 140 0.72 0.15 -8.43
N SER A 141 -0.41 0.02 -9.11
CA SER A 141 -1.16 1.16 -9.68
C SER A 141 -1.58 2.17 -8.60
N LEU A 142 -1.97 1.69 -7.41
CA LEU A 142 -2.33 2.58 -6.29
C LEU A 142 -1.16 3.46 -5.84
N ARG A 143 0.05 2.90 -5.81
CA ARG A 143 1.25 3.67 -5.51
C ARG A 143 1.63 4.62 -6.65
N HIS A 144 1.44 4.20 -7.91
CA HIS A 144 1.60 5.10 -9.06
C HIS A 144 0.65 6.29 -8.97
N THR A 145 -0.62 6.08 -8.62
CA THR A 145 -1.59 7.16 -8.41
C THR A 145 -1.11 8.17 -7.37
N PHE A 146 -0.50 7.72 -6.26
CA PHE A 146 0.12 8.62 -5.29
C PHE A 146 1.20 9.49 -5.95
N THR A 147 2.11 8.86 -6.71
CA THR A 147 3.20 9.58 -7.38
C THR A 147 2.68 10.62 -8.37
N THR A 148 1.71 10.22 -9.22
CA THR A 148 1.07 11.14 -10.19
C THR A 148 0.44 12.33 -9.50
N ARG A 149 -0.33 12.12 -8.42
CA ARG A 149 -0.94 13.21 -7.64
C ARG A 149 0.08 14.16 -7.04
N MET A 150 1.20 13.65 -6.57
CA MET A 150 2.29 14.49 -6.07
C MET A 150 2.92 15.34 -7.19
N CYS A 151 3.09 14.74 -8.39
CA CYS A 151 3.58 15.44 -9.58
C CYS A 151 2.60 16.55 -10.03
N GLU A 152 1.30 16.24 -10.14
CA GLU A 152 0.24 17.17 -10.49
C GLU A 152 0.13 18.34 -9.50
N ALA A 153 0.39 18.08 -8.22
CA ALA A 153 0.46 19.11 -7.18
C ALA A 153 1.76 19.94 -7.22
N GLY A 154 2.65 19.72 -8.18
CA GLY A 154 3.91 20.46 -8.33
C GLY A 154 4.94 20.17 -7.23
N VAL A 155 4.82 19.04 -6.52
CA VAL A 155 5.76 18.68 -5.46
C VAL A 155 7.14 18.39 -6.06
N ASN A 156 8.19 18.90 -5.42
CA ASN A 156 9.58 18.69 -5.86
C ASN A 156 9.91 17.19 -5.99
N VAL A 157 10.52 16.79 -7.11
CA VAL A 157 10.91 15.41 -7.42
C VAL A 157 11.71 14.76 -6.29
N LYS A 158 12.58 15.53 -5.61
CA LYS A 158 13.37 15.02 -4.48
C LYS A 158 12.48 14.63 -3.30
N VAL A 159 11.47 15.43 -2.98
CA VAL A 159 10.50 15.13 -1.93
C VAL A 159 9.69 13.86 -2.27
N ILE A 160 9.27 13.73 -3.54
CA ILE A 160 8.58 12.53 -4.03
C ILE A 160 9.48 11.29 -3.91
N GLN A 161 10.76 11.41 -4.31
CA GLN A 161 11.75 10.34 -4.21
C GLN A 161 11.89 9.86 -2.77
N ASP A 162 12.04 10.79 -1.82
CA ASP A 162 12.24 10.50 -0.41
C ASP A 162 10.97 9.86 0.21
N ALA A 163 9.79 10.39 -0.10
CA ALA A 163 8.52 9.81 0.33
C ALA A 163 8.31 8.38 -0.17
N LEU A 164 8.73 8.11 -1.41
CA LEU A 164 8.64 6.78 -2.02
C LEU A 164 9.77 5.84 -1.56
N GLY A 165 10.87 6.33 -1.02
CA GLY A 165 12.04 5.54 -0.71
C GLY A 165 12.67 4.93 -1.99
N HIS A 166 12.73 5.69 -3.08
CA HIS A 166 13.42 5.28 -4.29
C HIS A 166 14.92 5.53 -4.15
N LYS A 167 15.71 4.47 -4.26
CA LYS A 167 17.17 4.55 -4.22
C LYS A 167 17.74 5.36 -5.39
N ASP A 168 17.12 5.21 -6.57
CA ASP A 168 17.50 5.88 -7.81
C ASP A 168 16.44 6.92 -8.20
N VAL A 169 16.89 8.15 -8.44
CA VAL A 169 16.05 9.27 -8.87
C VAL A 169 15.44 9.03 -10.25
N SER A 170 16.11 8.24 -11.11
CA SER A 170 15.63 7.93 -12.46
C SER A 170 14.26 7.28 -12.45
N THR A 171 13.98 6.42 -11.46
CA THR A 171 12.66 5.79 -11.29
C THR A 171 11.57 6.82 -11.01
N THR A 172 11.86 7.86 -10.23
CA THR A 172 10.91 8.94 -9.94
C THR A 172 10.78 9.88 -11.12
N LEU A 173 11.90 10.20 -11.79
CA LEU A 173 11.93 11.08 -12.96
C LEU A 173 11.13 10.51 -14.14
N ASN A 174 11.21 9.20 -14.40
CA ASN A 174 10.41 8.58 -15.46
C ASN A 174 8.91 8.80 -15.23
N ILE A 175 8.43 8.55 -14.01
CA ILE A 175 7.01 8.78 -13.68
C ILE A 175 6.66 10.28 -13.76
N TYR A 176 7.57 11.15 -13.33
CA TYR A 176 7.38 12.61 -13.39
C TYR A 176 7.30 13.11 -14.85
N THR A 177 8.15 12.60 -15.73
CA THR A 177 8.15 12.93 -17.17
C THR A 177 6.86 12.48 -17.84
N ASP A 178 6.40 11.26 -17.55
CA ASP A 178 5.13 10.75 -18.06
C ASP A 178 3.97 11.65 -17.62
N CYS A 179 3.97 12.09 -16.35
CA CYS A 179 2.94 12.99 -15.82
C CYS A 179 2.92 14.34 -16.56
N LEU A 180 4.08 14.94 -16.80
CA LEU A 180 4.19 16.23 -17.51
C LEU A 180 3.73 16.15 -18.97
N LEU A 181 3.96 15.02 -19.64
CA LEU A 181 3.52 14.81 -21.01
C LEU A 181 1.99 14.74 -21.14
N TYR A 182 1.29 14.24 -20.10
CA TYR A 182 -0.18 14.17 -20.06
C TYR A 182 -0.85 15.45 -19.58
N THR A 183 -0.11 16.33 -18.90
CA THR A 183 -0.66 17.59 -18.34
C THR A 183 -0.33 18.83 -19.17
N SER A 184 0.48 18.71 -20.24
CA SER A 184 0.73 19.81 -21.16
C SER A 184 -0.54 20.10 -21.96
N PRO A 185 -1.15 21.32 -21.84
CA PRO A 185 -2.26 21.69 -22.69
C PRO A 185 -1.77 21.75 -24.13
N SER A 186 -2.44 21.02 -25.00
CA SER A 186 -2.33 21.13 -26.46
C SER A 186 -2.86 22.45 -26.96
#